data_ab2fb2ee000dc43ca7ec3c3b7028d334
#
_entry.id   ab2fb2ee000dc43ca7ec3c3b7028d334
#
_cell.length_a   1.000
_cell.length_b   1.000
_cell.length_c   1.000
_cell.angle_alpha   90.00
_cell.angle_beta   90.00
_cell.angle_gamma   90.00
#
_symmetry.space_group_name_H-M   'P 1'
#
loop_
_entity.id
_entity.type
_entity.pdbx_description
1 polymer ?
#
loop_
_entity_poly.entity_id
_entity_poly.type
_entity_poly.pdbx_seq_one_letter_code
_entity_poly.pdbx_strand_id
1 'polypeptide(L)'
;NLNWNYTGPMDIDSYTKLYSKVFRVAYTAIKSQSRNARVFFSTDYEWKRANSNLMYGAKDFIDRFNADIRDEGNIEWGLAYHPYPHPMTEPEFWDDDQTGAVNNTEDSPVVNFKNLNVLTDYFQKDIMRDAGGNVRHIILSEEGFTSKSATRGDVYDIQAAAFAYAYYLVDNNPYIDAFILNRQVDAVIEVEQSCSFGLWTVDMSSPNRVIAVMPKNIYNVFKYIDTNKSLKYTEFAKKIIGINKWSDVIPGFKLQE
;
A
#
# COMPACT_ATOMS: atom_id res chain seq x y z
N ASN A 1 -11.37 3.61 -8.54
CA ASN A 1 -11.01 4.18 -9.84
C ASN A 1 -11.89 3.61 -10.96
N LEU A 2 -12.76 4.45 -11.55
CA LEU A 2 -13.72 4.05 -12.57
C LEU A 2 -13.08 3.59 -13.89
N ASN A 3 -11.83 3.96 -14.14
CA ASN A 3 -11.09 3.50 -15.33
C ASN A 3 -10.78 1.98 -15.30
N TRP A 4 -10.75 1.39 -14.10
CA TRP A 4 -10.36 -0.02 -13.94
C TRP A 4 -11.55 -0.95 -13.69
N ASN A 5 -12.74 -0.42 -13.43
CA ASN A 5 -13.89 -1.25 -13.09
C ASN A 5 -14.77 -1.67 -14.27
N TYR A 6 -14.56 -1.05 -15.43
CA TYR A 6 -15.29 -1.31 -16.68
C TYR A 6 -16.82 -1.13 -16.62
N THR A 7 -17.35 -0.51 -15.56
CA THR A 7 -18.80 -0.24 -15.41
C THR A 7 -19.22 1.09 -16.03
N GLY A 8 -18.23 1.91 -16.45
CA GLY A 8 -18.46 3.28 -16.91
C GLY A 8 -18.67 4.28 -15.76
N PRO A 9 -18.88 5.56 -16.07
CA PRO A 9 -19.13 6.60 -15.08
C PRO A 9 -20.37 6.29 -14.24
N MET A 10 -20.25 6.43 -12.92
CA MET A 10 -21.31 6.15 -11.96
C MET A 10 -21.08 7.03 -10.74
N ASP A 11 -22.14 7.52 -10.08
CA ASP A 11 -21.98 8.19 -8.80
C ASP A 11 -21.52 7.23 -7.70
N ILE A 12 -20.93 7.77 -6.64
CA ILE A 12 -20.30 6.95 -5.61
C ILE A 12 -21.30 6.03 -4.89
N ASP A 13 -22.53 6.48 -4.64
CA ASP A 13 -23.53 5.69 -3.92
C ASP A 13 -24.01 4.50 -4.77
N SER A 14 -24.28 4.74 -6.04
CA SER A 14 -24.61 3.65 -7.00
C SER A 14 -23.46 2.67 -7.17
N TYR A 15 -22.23 3.19 -7.24
CA TYR A 15 -21.03 2.37 -7.44
C TYR A 15 -20.74 1.51 -6.21
N THR A 16 -20.76 2.06 -5.00
CA THR A 16 -20.52 1.28 -3.77
C THR A 16 -21.59 0.23 -3.55
N LYS A 17 -22.86 0.55 -3.82
CA LYS A 17 -23.97 -0.40 -3.72
C LYS A 17 -23.83 -1.58 -4.71
N LEU A 18 -23.42 -1.31 -5.94
CA LEU A 18 -23.11 -2.36 -6.92
C LEU A 18 -21.94 -3.21 -6.45
N TYR A 19 -20.86 -2.55 -6.02
CA TYR A 19 -19.63 -3.21 -5.55
C TYR A 19 -19.91 -4.10 -4.35
N SER A 20 -20.67 -3.64 -3.36
CA SER A 20 -21.04 -4.40 -2.16
C SER A 20 -21.81 -5.67 -2.50
N LYS A 21 -22.71 -5.62 -3.49
CA LYS A 21 -23.43 -6.81 -3.98
C LYS A 21 -22.50 -7.82 -4.65
N VAL A 22 -21.61 -7.34 -5.53
CA VAL A 22 -20.61 -8.21 -6.20
C VAL A 22 -19.67 -8.82 -5.17
N PHE A 23 -19.22 -8.01 -4.19
CA PHE A 23 -18.38 -8.49 -3.11
C PHE A 23 -19.05 -9.59 -2.30
N ARG A 24 -20.36 -9.45 -1.94
CA ARG A 24 -21.11 -10.49 -1.22
C ARG A 24 -21.21 -11.79 -2.00
N VAL A 25 -21.43 -11.71 -3.31
CA VAL A 25 -21.47 -12.91 -4.17
C VAL A 25 -20.10 -13.62 -4.14
N ALA A 26 -19.03 -12.88 -4.36
CA ALA A 26 -17.67 -13.42 -4.31
C ALA A 26 -17.32 -13.97 -2.91
N TYR A 27 -17.64 -13.24 -1.86
CA TYR A 27 -17.44 -13.66 -0.47
C TYR A 27 -18.16 -14.99 -0.19
N THR A 28 -19.42 -15.09 -0.55
CA THR A 28 -20.22 -16.30 -0.32
C THR A 28 -19.65 -17.50 -1.09
N ALA A 29 -19.26 -17.29 -2.36
CA ALA A 29 -18.64 -18.34 -3.17
C ALA A 29 -17.31 -18.81 -2.58
N ILE A 30 -16.43 -17.89 -2.15
CA ILE A 30 -15.14 -18.23 -1.53
C ILE A 30 -15.36 -18.99 -0.21
N LYS A 31 -16.21 -18.45 0.68
CA LYS A 31 -16.48 -19.07 1.99
C LYS A 31 -17.17 -20.44 1.89
N SER A 32 -17.92 -20.70 0.81
CA SER A 32 -18.50 -22.03 0.56
C SER A 32 -17.45 -23.10 0.26
N GLN A 33 -16.31 -22.68 -0.31
CA GLN A 33 -15.19 -23.60 -0.64
C GLN A 33 -14.13 -23.62 0.47
N SER A 34 -13.86 -22.48 1.10
CA SER A 34 -12.87 -22.36 2.16
C SER A 34 -13.36 -21.43 3.27
N ARG A 35 -13.82 -22.03 4.36
CA ARG A 35 -14.33 -21.29 5.53
C ARG A 35 -13.28 -20.35 6.12
N ASN A 36 -11.99 -20.71 6.06
CA ASN A 36 -10.89 -19.97 6.63
C ASN A 36 -10.31 -18.90 5.68
N ALA A 37 -10.74 -18.86 4.41
CA ALA A 37 -10.28 -17.84 3.49
C ALA A 37 -10.72 -16.45 3.95
N ARG A 38 -9.79 -15.50 3.93
CA ARG A 38 -10.09 -14.07 4.13
C ARG A 38 -10.38 -13.42 2.80
N VAL A 39 -11.34 -12.51 2.76
CA VAL A 39 -11.76 -11.81 1.55
C VAL A 39 -11.56 -10.33 1.77
N PHE A 40 -10.82 -9.70 0.85
CA PHE A 40 -10.44 -8.31 0.93
C PHE A 40 -11.05 -7.53 -0.22
N PHE A 41 -11.40 -6.26 0.01
CA PHE A 41 -11.61 -5.31 -1.08
C PHE A 41 -10.46 -4.31 -1.12
N SER A 42 -10.22 -3.71 -2.27
CA SER A 42 -9.02 -2.92 -2.53
C SER A 42 -9.33 -1.43 -2.68
N THR A 43 -8.47 -0.60 -2.09
CA THR A 43 -8.42 0.85 -2.30
C THR A 43 -6.98 1.33 -2.38
N ASP A 44 -6.78 2.53 -2.94
CA ASP A 44 -5.46 3.17 -3.04
C ASP A 44 -5.24 4.27 -1.99
N TYR A 45 -4.08 4.93 -2.04
CA TYR A 45 -3.63 5.94 -1.08
C TYR A 45 -4.36 7.29 -1.16
N GLU A 46 -5.20 7.53 -2.17
CA GLU A 46 -5.99 8.75 -2.30
C GLU A 46 -7.14 8.74 -1.28
N TRP A 47 -6.85 9.14 -0.04
CA TRP A 47 -7.73 8.92 1.10
C TRP A 47 -8.98 9.80 1.09
N LYS A 48 -8.81 11.13 1.10
CA LYS A 48 -9.92 12.09 0.97
C LYS A 48 -9.92 12.81 -0.37
N ARG A 49 -8.88 12.64 -1.16
CA ARG A 49 -8.73 13.27 -2.45
C ARG A 49 -9.22 12.37 -3.57
N ALA A 50 -9.87 12.97 -4.57
CA ALA A 50 -10.10 12.35 -5.86
C ALA A 50 -9.25 13.10 -6.90
N ASN A 51 -8.30 12.40 -7.52
CA ASN A 51 -7.40 13.00 -8.52
C ASN A 51 -8.09 13.36 -9.84
N SER A 52 -9.29 12.83 -10.07
CA SER A 52 -10.08 13.10 -11.24
C SER A 52 -11.57 12.83 -10.97
N ASN A 53 -12.42 13.26 -11.89
CA ASN A 53 -13.87 12.93 -11.87
C ASN A 53 -14.18 11.43 -12.12
N LEU A 54 -13.14 10.62 -12.35
CA LEU A 54 -13.25 9.16 -12.50
C LEU A 54 -12.70 8.41 -11.28
N MET A 55 -12.44 9.12 -10.17
CA MET A 55 -11.91 8.53 -8.93
C MET A 55 -12.74 9.03 -7.75
N TYR A 56 -12.82 8.19 -6.72
CA TYR A 56 -13.37 8.55 -5.42
C TYR A 56 -12.28 8.44 -4.35
N GLY A 57 -12.37 9.26 -3.31
CA GLY A 57 -11.51 9.10 -2.14
C GLY A 57 -11.73 7.75 -1.48
N ALA A 58 -10.65 7.08 -1.08
CA ALA A 58 -10.70 5.74 -0.48
C ALA A 58 -11.57 5.73 0.78
N LYS A 59 -11.44 6.75 1.64
CA LYS A 59 -12.23 6.85 2.87
C LYS A 59 -13.73 6.90 2.58
N ASP A 60 -14.15 7.76 1.66
CA ASP A 60 -15.57 7.91 1.32
C ASP A 60 -16.14 6.61 0.74
N PHE A 61 -15.32 5.88 -0.02
CA PHE A 61 -15.70 4.57 -0.56
C PHE A 61 -15.79 3.51 0.56
N ILE A 62 -14.81 3.45 1.45
CA ILE A 62 -14.78 2.52 2.60
C ILE A 62 -16.02 2.74 3.49
N ASP A 63 -16.36 3.99 3.79
CA ASP A 63 -17.48 4.33 4.66
C ASP A 63 -18.81 3.82 4.09
N ARG A 64 -19.06 4.09 2.79
CA ARG A 64 -20.28 3.63 2.10
C ARG A 64 -20.32 2.11 1.94
N PHE A 65 -19.22 1.52 1.54
CA PHE A 65 -19.10 0.06 1.45
C PHE A 65 -19.39 -0.60 2.80
N ASN A 66 -18.80 -0.10 3.88
CA ASN A 66 -19.04 -0.62 5.23
C ASN A 66 -20.52 -0.47 5.64
N ALA A 67 -21.15 0.66 5.34
CA ALA A 67 -22.57 0.89 5.61
C ALA A 67 -23.44 -0.12 4.83
N ASP A 68 -23.26 -0.23 3.52
CA ASP A 68 -23.99 -1.18 2.67
C ASP A 68 -23.83 -2.64 3.13
N ILE A 69 -22.61 -3.01 3.54
CA ILE A 69 -22.35 -4.35 4.07
C ILE A 69 -23.07 -4.57 5.40
N ARG A 70 -23.10 -3.57 6.29
CA ARG A 70 -23.75 -3.70 7.61
C ARG A 70 -25.27 -3.79 7.50
N ASP A 71 -25.87 -3.07 6.56
CA ASP A 71 -27.34 -3.08 6.33
C ASP A 71 -27.85 -4.49 5.95
N GLU A 72 -27.08 -5.26 5.21
CA GLU A 72 -27.45 -6.61 4.75
C GLU A 72 -26.80 -7.75 5.61
N GLY A 73 -26.26 -7.43 6.77
CA GLY A 73 -25.53 -8.34 7.65
C GLY A 73 -24.01 -8.12 7.57
N ASN A 74 -23.40 -7.77 8.68
CA ASN A 74 -22.01 -7.37 8.83
C ASN A 74 -21.03 -8.56 8.63
N ILE A 75 -20.85 -8.99 7.38
CA ILE A 75 -19.90 -10.07 7.04
C ILE A 75 -18.46 -9.65 7.33
N GLU A 76 -17.61 -10.63 7.55
CA GLU A 76 -16.16 -10.43 7.71
C GLU A 76 -15.53 -10.05 6.37
N TRP A 77 -14.93 -8.85 6.29
CA TRP A 77 -14.15 -8.39 5.17
C TRP A 77 -12.86 -7.72 5.66
N GLY A 78 -11.82 -7.76 4.85
CA GLY A 78 -10.57 -7.05 5.10
C GLY A 78 -10.32 -5.97 4.05
N LEU A 79 -9.33 -5.11 4.31
CA LEU A 79 -8.87 -4.09 3.37
C LEU A 79 -7.54 -4.51 2.76
N ALA A 80 -7.47 -4.47 1.43
CA ALA A 80 -6.24 -4.52 0.64
C ALA A 80 -5.91 -3.09 0.21
N TYR A 81 -4.92 -2.49 0.86
CA TYR A 81 -4.59 -1.08 0.71
C TYR A 81 -3.29 -0.89 -0.08
N HIS A 82 -3.19 0.19 -0.87
CA HIS A 82 -2.05 0.48 -1.74
C HIS A 82 -1.37 1.82 -1.35
N PRO A 83 -0.47 1.85 -0.37
CA PRO A 83 0.10 3.09 0.21
C PRO A 83 1.32 3.61 -0.55
N TYR A 84 1.23 3.83 -1.86
CA TYR A 84 2.35 4.37 -2.63
C TYR A 84 2.85 5.72 -2.10
N PRO A 85 4.14 6.05 -2.25
CA PRO A 85 4.67 7.39 -2.01
C PRO A 85 3.93 8.47 -2.80
N HIS A 86 3.97 9.70 -2.33
CA HIS A 86 3.34 10.82 -3.00
C HIS A 86 4.32 11.99 -3.24
N PRO A 87 4.74 12.21 -4.50
CA PRO A 87 4.31 11.51 -5.73
C PRO A 87 4.96 10.13 -5.89
N MET A 88 4.30 9.21 -6.62
CA MET A 88 4.81 7.86 -6.89
C MET A 88 6.16 7.84 -7.61
N THR A 89 6.53 8.94 -8.25
CA THR A 89 7.80 9.11 -8.97
C THR A 89 8.98 9.51 -8.09
N GLU A 90 8.77 9.63 -6.78
CA GLU A 90 9.81 9.91 -5.77
C GLU A 90 9.68 8.90 -4.63
N PRO A 91 10.78 8.20 -4.23
CA PRO A 91 10.66 7.10 -3.27
C PRO A 91 10.71 7.53 -1.80
N GLU A 92 11.07 8.78 -1.48
CA GLU A 92 11.27 9.29 -0.13
C GLU A 92 9.95 9.61 0.58
N PHE A 93 9.12 8.62 0.84
CA PHE A 93 7.83 8.84 1.49
C PHE A 93 7.93 9.54 2.85
N TRP A 94 9.09 9.51 3.50
CA TRP A 94 9.30 10.21 4.78
C TRP A 94 9.28 11.74 4.65
N ASP A 95 9.36 12.28 3.44
CA ASP A 95 9.26 13.70 3.12
C ASP A 95 7.91 14.10 2.49
N ASP A 96 6.96 13.17 2.36
CA ASP A 96 5.69 13.40 1.65
C ASP A 96 4.78 14.45 2.31
N ASP A 97 4.96 14.73 3.62
CA ASP A 97 4.25 15.79 4.35
C ASP A 97 4.61 17.21 3.87
N GLN A 98 5.74 17.40 3.21
CA GLN A 98 6.15 18.69 2.66
C GLN A 98 5.22 19.18 1.54
N THR A 99 4.49 18.30 0.90
CA THR A 99 3.53 18.66 -0.16
C THR A 99 2.21 19.21 0.38
N GLY A 100 1.94 19.07 1.68
CA GLY A 100 0.64 19.36 2.31
C GLY A 100 -0.46 18.36 1.98
N ALA A 101 -0.21 17.40 1.10
CA ALA A 101 -1.16 16.34 0.75
C ALA A 101 -1.19 15.21 1.78
N VAL A 102 -0.12 15.02 2.54
CA VAL A 102 0.01 14.00 3.58
C VAL A 102 0.07 14.67 4.94
N ASN A 103 -0.83 14.32 5.85
CA ASN A 103 -0.86 14.80 7.22
C ASN A 103 -1.44 13.74 8.17
N ASN A 104 -1.28 13.95 9.48
CA ASN A 104 -1.72 12.97 10.51
C ASN A 104 -3.17 13.20 10.98
N THR A 105 -4.05 13.67 10.11
CA THR A 105 -5.47 13.82 10.43
C THR A 105 -6.32 12.83 9.63
N GLU A 106 -7.50 12.51 10.13
CA GLU A 106 -8.46 11.65 9.43
C GLU A 106 -8.91 12.24 8.08
N ASP A 107 -8.83 13.55 7.92
CA ASP A 107 -9.15 14.27 6.68
C ASP A 107 -7.94 14.47 5.76
N SER A 108 -6.83 13.74 6.00
CA SER A 108 -5.66 13.78 5.11
C SER A 108 -6.08 13.52 3.65
N PRO A 109 -5.66 14.34 2.68
CA PRO A 109 -5.90 14.04 1.27
C PRO A 109 -5.36 12.67 0.85
N VAL A 110 -4.17 12.32 1.34
CA VAL A 110 -3.44 11.09 1.05
C VAL A 110 -3.08 10.38 2.34
N VAL A 111 -3.22 9.05 2.37
CA VAL A 111 -2.68 8.21 3.45
C VAL A 111 -1.74 7.18 2.84
N ASN A 112 -0.46 7.25 3.22
CA ASN A 112 0.58 6.35 2.76
C ASN A 112 1.50 5.92 3.92
N PHE A 113 2.73 5.49 3.66
CA PHE A 113 3.65 5.06 4.73
C PHE A 113 4.01 6.17 5.73
N LYS A 114 4.03 7.45 5.31
CA LYS A 114 4.35 8.59 6.19
C LYS A 114 3.35 8.76 7.34
N ASN A 115 2.08 8.51 7.06
CA ASN A 115 0.96 8.69 8.00
C ASN A 115 0.07 7.43 8.09
N LEU A 116 0.66 6.25 8.01
CA LEU A 116 -0.04 4.96 7.98
C LEU A 116 -0.91 4.72 9.23
N ASN A 117 -0.55 5.36 10.35
CA ASN A 117 -1.36 5.37 11.56
C ASN A 117 -2.78 5.93 11.34
N VAL A 118 -2.97 6.88 10.43
CA VAL A 118 -4.32 7.41 10.11
C VAL A 118 -5.25 6.29 9.64
N LEU A 119 -4.76 5.39 8.78
CA LEU A 119 -5.51 4.22 8.33
C LEU A 119 -5.79 3.25 9.48
N THR A 120 -4.76 2.87 10.24
CA THR A 120 -4.92 1.86 11.29
C THR A 120 -5.76 2.36 12.45
N ASP A 121 -5.64 3.63 12.85
CA ASP A 121 -6.47 4.25 13.87
C ASP A 121 -7.94 4.35 13.43
N TYR A 122 -8.17 4.63 12.13
CA TYR A 122 -9.52 4.65 11.55
C TYR A 122 -10.22 3.29 11.68
N PHE A 123 -9.49 2.21 11.36
CA PHE A 123 -10.02 0.84 11.43
C PHE A 123 -10.25 0.32 12.85
N GLN A 124 -9.69 0.96 13.88
CA GLN A 124 -9.94 0.64 15.27
C GLN A 124 -11.27 1.21 15.80
N LYS A 125 -11.91 2.13 15.08
CA LYS A 125 -13.20 2.71 15.46
C LYS A 125 -14.30 1.64 15.49
N ASP A 126 -15.24 1.77 16.43
CA ASP A 126 -16.34 0.80 16.60
C ASP A 126 -17.17 0.61 15.33
N ILE A 127 -17.35 1.69 14.56
CA ILE A 127 -18.10 1.62 13.29
C ILE A 127 -17.42 0.73 12.24
N MET A 128 -16.10 0.56 12.32
CA MET A 128 -15.32 -0.22 11.36
C MET A 128 -15.14 -1.69 11.77
N ARG A 129 -15.47 -2.05 13.01
CA ARG A 129 -15.30 -3.40 13.52
C ARG A 129 -16.23 -4.41 12.84
N ASP A 130 -15.79 -5.66 12.80
CA ASP A 130 -16.59 -6.78 12.32
C ASP A 130 -17.78 -7.09 13.25
N ALA A 131 -18.60 -8.08 12.91
CA ALA A 131 -19.74 -8.50 13.72
C ALA A 131 -19.34 -9.07 15.10
N GLY A 132 -18.11 -9.56 15.24
CA GLY A 132 -17.54 -10.06 16.51
C GLY A 132 -16.89 -8.97 17.36
N GLY A 133 -16.85 -7.71 16.88
CA GLY A 133 -16.19 -6.60 17.57
C GLY A 133 -14.68 -6.55 17.34
N ASN A 134 -14.12 -7.38 16.44
CA ASN A 134 -12.70 -7.39 16.13
C ASN A 134 -12.33 -6.27 15.15
N VAL A 135 -11.09 -5.79 15.24
CA VAL A 135 -10.50 -4.93 14.19
C VAL A 135 -10.37 -5.74 12.90
N ARG A 136 -10.78 -5.16 11.78
CA ARG A 136 -10.70 -5.83 10.48
C ARG A 136 -9.27 -5.98 10.03
N HIS A 137 -8.98 -7.07 9.31
CA HIS A 137 -7.70 -7.35 8.73
C HIS A 137 -7.33 -6.34 7.64
N ILE A 138 -6.08 -5.88 7.66
CA ILE A 138 -5.51 -4.99 6.65
C ILE A 138 -4.29 -5.68 6.07
N ILE A 139 -4.21 -5.75 4.75
CA ILE A 139 -3.00 -6.09 4.02
C ILE A 139 -2.59 -4.92 3.13
N LEU A 140 -1.29 -4.69 3.00
CA LEU A 140 -0.76 -3.80 1.97
C LEU A 140 -0.46 -4.68 0.76
N SER A 141 -1.39 -4.67 -0.22
CA SER A 141 -1.40 -5.68 -1.28
C SER A 141 -0.73 -5.23 -2.56
N GLU A 142 -0.46 -3.94 -2.67
CA GLU A 142 0.27 -3.37 -3.79
C GLU A 142 0.93 -2.06 -3.37
N GLU A 143 2.24 -2.05 -3.35
CA GLU A 143 3.06 -0.86 -3.13
C GLU A 143 4.45 -1.07 -3.72
N GLY A 144 5.10 0.04 -4.06
CA GLY A 144 6.45 0.05 -4.60
C GLY A 144 7.12 1.40 -4.42
N PHE A 145 8.43 1.37 -4.40
CA PHE A 145 9.29 2.55 -4.33
C PHE A 145 10.06 2.64 -5.63
N THR A 146 9.94 3.76 -6.34
CA THR A 146 10.66 3.89 -7.60
C THR A 146 12.16 3.94 -7.39
N SER A 147 12.91 3.29 -8.27
CA SER A 147 14.37 3.46 -8.38
C SER A 147 14.76 4.51 -9.42
N LYS A 148 13.76 5.16 -10.05
CA LYS A 148 13.94 6.17 -11.07
C LYS A 148 13.14 7.40 -10.71
N SER A 149 13.80 8.33 -10.01
CA SER A 149 13.20 9.62 -9.66
C SER A 149 12.93 10.43 -10.94
N ALA A 150 11.78 11.09 -10.99
CA ALA A 150 11.42 11.98 -12.10
C ALA A 150 12.35 13.18 -12.20
N THR A 151 12.99 13.58 -11.10
CA THR A 151 13.84 14.78 -11.01
C THR A 151 15.33 14.48 -10.99
N ARG A 152 15.75 13.27 -10.55
CA ARG A 152 17.16 12.93 -10.27
C ARG A 152 17.69 11.73 -11.07
N GLY A 153 16.84 11.04 -11.84
CA GLY A 153 17.23 9.82 -12.54
C GLY A 153 17.31 8.61 -11.62
N ASP A 154 18.34 7.76 -11.78
CA ASP A 154 18.47 6.51 -11.02
C ASP A 154 18.81 6.73 -9.54
N VAL A 155 18.00 6.17 -8.64
CA VAL A 155 18.07 6.33 -7.19
C VAL A 155 17.95 4.97 -6.45
N TYR A 156 18.71 3.98 -6.88
CA TYR A 156 18.65 2.59 -6.38
C TYR A 156 18.83 2.46 -4.87
N ASP A 157 19.72 3.26 -4.27
CA ASP A 157 19.95 3.22 -2.82
C ASP A 157 18.76 3.81 -2.04
N ILE A 158 18.12 4.85 -2.60
CA ILE A 158 16.96 5.49 -1.96
C ILE A 158 15.75 4.56 -2.05
N GLN A 159 15.54 3.88 -3.19
CA GLN A 159 14.53 2.83 -3.31
C GLN A 159 14.69 1.77 -2.22
N ALA A 160 15.92 1.28 -2.05
CA ALA A 160 16.24 0.25 -1.07
C ALA A 160 16.04 0.73 0.37
N ALA A 161 16.37 2.01 0.66
CA ALA A 161 16.15 2.63 1.97
C ALA A 161 14.65 2.81 2.26
N ALA A 162 13.87 3.24 1.26
CA ALA A 162 12.43 3.39 1.38
C ALA A 162 11.75 2.04 1.67
N PHE A 163 12.12 1.00 0.95
CA PHE A 163 11.61 -0.34 1.24
C PHE A 163 11.97 -0.81 2.67
N ALA A 164 13.21 -0.60 3.12
CA ALA A 164 13.63 -0.99 4.46
C ALA A 164 12.81 -0.27 5.55
N TYR A 165 12.59 1.02 5.38
CA TYR A 165 11.82 1.81 6.33
C TYR A 165 10.33 1.40 6.34
N ALA A 166 9.73 1.27 5.17
CA ALA A 166 8.34 0.83 5.06
C ALA A 166 8.12 -0.57 5.65
N TYR A 167 9.03 -1.52 5.36
CA TYR A 167 8.98 -2.85 5.94
C TYR A 167 8.97 -2.79 7.48
N TYR A 168 9.89 -2.06 8.09
CA TYR A 168 9.94 -1.96 9.54
C TYR A 168 8.75 -1.21 10.16
N LEU A 169 8.16 -0.24 9.45
CA LEU A 169 6.90 0.38 9.88
C LEU A 169 5.78 -0.66 9.95
N VAL A 170 5.69 -1.52 8.94
CA VAL A 170 4.67 -2.58 8.88
C VAL A 170 4.94 -3.67 9.91
N ASP A 171 6.17 -4.16 9.99
CA ASP A 171 6.58 -5.22 10.93
C ASP A 171 6.34 -4.83 12.40
N ASN A 172 6.39 -3.54 12.71
CA ASN A 172 6.09 -3.00 14.04
C ASN A 172 4.64 -2.47 14.20
N ASN A 173 3.74 -2.74 13.23
CA ASN A 173 2.34 -2.34 13.28
C ASN A 173 1.42 -3.56 13.49
N PRO A 174 0.79 -3.72 14.67
CA PRO A 174 -0.01 -4.90 14.98
C PRO A 174 -1.33 -5.02 14.22
N TYR A 175 -1.69 -4.02 13.41
CA TYR A 175 -2.94 -3.96 12.67
C TYR A 175 -2.79 -4.27 11.18
N ILE A 176 -1.56 -4.57 10.73
CA ILE A 176 -1.28 -4.90 9.32
C ILE A 176 -0.75 -6.33 9.25
N ASP A 177 -1.45 -7.18 8.53
CA ASP A 177 -1.16 -8.62 8.45
C ASP A 177 -0.11 -8.97 7.40
N ALA A 178 0.04 -8.17 6.35
CA ALA A 178 0.94 -8.48 5.23
C ALA A 178 1.38 -7.24 4.45
N PHE A 179 2.57 -7.36 3.88
CA PHE A 179 3.22 -6.38 3.01
C PHE A 179 3.68 -7.06 1.72
N ILE A 180 3.07 -6.73 0.58
CA ILE A 180 3.29 -7.39 -0.71
C ILE A 180 3.86 -6.38 -1.69
N LEU A 181 5.17 -6.45 -1.91
CA LEU A 181 5.88 -5.52 -2.79
C LEU A 181 5.51 -5.71 -4.26
N ASN A 182 5.14 -4.65 -4.93
CA ASN A 182 5.03 -4.52 -6.37
C ASN A 182 6.34 -3.90 -6.89
N ARG A 183 7.25 -4.60 -7.55
CA ARG A 183 7.11 -5.94 -8.15
C ARG A 183 8.48 -6.64 -8.22
N GLN A 184 8.51 -7.83 -8.79
CA GLN A 184 9.77 -8.58 -8.92
C GLN A 184 10.70 -7.98 -9.99
N VAL A 185 10.21 -7.70 -11.18
CA VAL A 185 10.96 -7.12 -12.30
C VAL A 185 10.23 -5.87 -12.79
N ASP A 186 10.96 -4.82 -13.13
CA ASP A 186 10.37 -3.62 -13.69
C ASP A 186 9.49 -3.92 -14.92
N ALA A 187 8.50 -3.08 -15.19
CA ALA A 187 7.75 -3.08 -16.42
C ALA A 187 8.18 -1.90 -17.30
N VAL A 188 8.42 -2.14 -18.60
CA VAL A 188 8.91 -1.11 -19.52
C VAL A 188 8.04 0.14 -19.48
N ILE A 189 6.71 -0.01 -19.59
CA ILE A 189 5.78 1.11 -19.59
C ILE A 189 5.80 1.93 -18.28
N GLU A 190 6.06 1.30 -17.15
CA GLU A 190 6.17 1.99 -15.86
C GLU A 190 7.50 2.74 -15.74
N VAL A 191 8.61 2.13 -16.20
CA VAL A 191 9.93 2.77 -16.21
C VAL A 191 9.92 4.03 -17.07
N GLU A 192 9.21 4.05 -18.19
CA GLU A 192 9.02 5.22 -19.04
C GLU A 192 8.28 6.36 -18.32
N GLN A 193 7.48 6.03 -17.30
CA GLN A 193 6.76 6.97 -16.46
C GLN A 193 7.46 7.28 -15.13
N SER A 194 8.74 6.95 -14.99
CA SER A 194 9.51 7.08 -13.74
C SER A 194 8.96 6.24 -12.58
N CYS A 195 8.33 5.11 -12.88
CA CYS A 195 7.78 4.15 -11.92
C CYS A 195 8.52 2.81 -12.02
N SER A 196 9.77 2.77 -11.55
CA SER A 196 10.67 1.62 -11.64
C SER A 196 10.69 0.88 -10.29
N PHE A 197 9.64 0.08 -10.01
CA PHE A 197 9.38 -0.52 -8.69
C PHE A 197 10.06 -1.88 -8.45
N GLY A 198 10.57 -2.53 -9.50
CA GLY A 198 11.09 -3.89 -9.44
C GLY A 198 12.30 -4.08 -8.54
N LEU A 199 12.49 -5.33 -8.09
CA LEU A 199 13.75 -5.80 -7.49
C LEU A 199 14.86 -5.92 -8.54
N TRP A 200 14.46 -6.12 -9.81
CA TRP A 200 15.33 -6.25 -10.97
C TRP A 200 14.97 -5.22 -12.04
N THR A 201 15.97 -4.74 -12.75
CA THR A 201 15.74 -3.96 -13.98
C THR A 201 15.19 -4.85 -15.09
N VAL A 202 14.48 -4.23 -16.05
CA VAL A 202 13.92 -4.90 -17.22
C VAL A 202 14.73 -4.58 -18.48
N ASP A 203 14.75 -5.50 -19.42
CA ASP A 203 15.27 -5.24 -20.79
C ASP A 203 14.34 -4.29 -21.54
N MET A 204 14.77 -3.02 -21.66
CA MET A 204 14.03 -1.96 -22.35
C MET A 204 13.90 -2.19 -23.86
N SER A 205 14.71 -3.08 -24.46
CA SER A 205 14.64 -3.41 -25.90
C SER A 205 13.50 -4.37 -26.24
N SER A 206 12.85 -4.96 -25.23
CA SER A 206 11.82 -5.99 -25.35
C SER A 206 10.50 -5.56 -24.69
N PRO A 207 9.80 -4.51 -25.18
CA PRO A 207 8.67 -3.88 -24.47
C PRO A 207 7.48 -4.81 -24.21
N ASN A 208 7.33 -5.88 -25.01
CA ASN A 208 6.25 -6.85 -24.87
C ASN A 208 6.62 -8.07 -24.01
N ARG A 209 7.81 -8.10 -23.40
CA ARG A 209 8.30 -9.21 -22.59
C ARG A 209 8.97 -8.67 -21.32
N VAL A 210 8.65 -9.27 -20.18
CA VAL A 210 9.33 -8.97 -18.92
C VAL A 210 10.58 -9.84 -18.82
N ILE A 211 11.75 -9.27 -19.13
CA ILE A 211 13.06 -9.94 -19.08
C ILE A 211 13.91 -9.23 -18.02
N ALA A 212 14.22 -9.93 -16.93
CA ALA A 212 15.09 -9.41 -15.89
C ALA A 212 16.53 -9.30 -16.37
N VAL A 213 17.20 -8.17 -16.09
CA VAL A 213 18.58 -7.91 -16.50
C VAL A 213 19.53 -7.90 -15.31
N MET A 214 19.34 -6.99 -14.36
CA MET A 214 20.25 -6.76 -13.25
C MET A 214 19.50 -6.61 -11.93
N PRO A 215 19.95 -7.24 -10.81
CA PRO A 215 19.37 -6.99 -9.50
C PRO A 215 19.71 -5.56 -9.06
N LYS A 216 18.72 -4.86 -8.50
CA LYS A 216 18.91 -3.55 -7.88
C LYS A 216 19.33 -3.70 -6.41
N ASN A 217 19.71 -2.59 -5.76
CA ASN A 217 20.15 -2.61 -4.35
C ASN A 217 19.05 -3.11 -3.40
N ILE A 218 17.78 -2.81 -3.69
CA ILE A 218 16.62 -3.32 -2.97
C ILE A 218 16.56 -4.87 -2.93
N TYR A 219 17.09 -5.58 -3.93
CA TYR A 219 17.06 -7.04 -3.98
C TYR A 219 17.70 -7.69 -2.73
N ASN A 220 18.86 -7.19 -2.32
CA ASN A 220 19.53 -7.72 -1.12
C ASN A 220 18.79 -7.32 0.17
N VAL A 221 18.22 -6.13 0.23
CA VAL A 221 17.38 -5.72 1.37
C VAL A 221 16.17 -6.64 1.46
N PHE A 222 15.41 -6.81 0.38
CA PHE A 222 14.25 -7.70 0.32
C PHE A 222 14.59 -9.14 0.75
N LYS A 223 15.71 -9.67 0.26
CA LYS A 223 16.14 -11.04 0.54
C LYS A 223 16.47 -11.29 2.02
N TYR A 224 16.96 -10.29 2.74
CA TYR A 224 17.53 -10.48 4.08
C TYR A 224 16.80 -9.74 5.19
N ILE A 225 15.84 -8.87 4.87
CA ILE A 225 15.19 -8.00 5.85
C ILE A 225 14.41 -8.78 6.92
N ASP A 226 13.84 -9.91 6.53
CA ASP A 226 13.11 -10.83 7.42
C ASP A 226 14.01 -12.00 7.87
N THR A 227 15.24 -11.68 8.28
CA THR A 227 16.22 -12.68 8.77
C THR A 227 17.11 -12.07 9.86
N ASN A 228 17.90 -12.90 10.52
CA ASN A 228 18.92 -12.44 11.47
C ASN A 228 20.02 -11.54 10.85
N LYS A 229 19.98 -11.30 9.52
CA LYS A 229 20.86 -10.38 8.81
C LYS A 229 20.23 -9.02 8.54
N SER A 230 18.99 -8.83 8.96
CA SER A 230 18.18 -7.65 8.69
C SER A 230 18.93 -6.34 8.91
N LEU A 231 19.42 -6.09 10.12
CA LEU A 231 20.15 -4.86 10.45
C LEU A 231 21.41 -4.66 9.61
N LYS A 232 22.10 -5.74 9.23
CA LYS A 232 23.29 -5.65 8.38
C LYS A 232 22.96 -5.07 6.98
N TYR A 233 21.83 -5.51 6.41
CA TYR A 233 21.44 -5.13 5.05
C TYR A 233 20.63 -3.84 5.00
N THR A 234 20.21 -3.29 6.14
CA THR A 234 19.46 -2.04 6.25
C THR A 234 20.25 -0.90 6.89
N GLU A 235 21.49 -1.13 7.37
CA GLU A 235 22.30 -0.13 8.06
C GLU A 235 22.50 1.16 7.24
N PHE A 236 22.77 1.02 5.95
CA PHE A 236 22.98 2.14 5.02
C PHE A 236 21.77 3.08 4.93
N ALA A 237 20.55 2.52 5.08
CA ALA A 237 19.31 3.25 4.95
C ALA A 237 19.16 4.36 6.00
N LYS A 238 19.68 4.16 7.21
CA LYS A 238 19.66 5.15 8.27
C LYS A 238 20.32 6.48 7.85
N LYS A 239 21.45 6.39 7.16
CA LYS A 239 22.15 7.57 6.65
C LYS A 239 21.36 8.30 5.58
N ILE A 240 20.66 7.55 4.71
CA ILE A 240 19.83 8.11 3.63
C ILE A 240 18.61 8.81 4.21
N ILE A 241 17.94 8.19 5.18
CA ILE A 241 16.75 8.72 5.86
C ILE A 241 17.12 9.87 6.82
N GLY A 242 18.37 9.96 7.25
CA GLY A 242 18.82 10.99 8.20
C GLY A 242 18.55 10.65 9.67
N ILE A 243 18.56 9.35 10.04
CA ILE A 243 18.34 8.85 11.40
C ILE A 243 19.58 8.16 11.96
N ASN A 244 19.66 8.06 13.29
CA ASN A 244 20.75 7.30 13.95
C ASN A 244 20.35 5.85 14.25
N LYS A 245 19.08 5.64 14.60
CA LYS A 245 18.50 4.34 14.93
C LYS A 245 17.05 4.27 14.47
N TRP A 246 16.55 3.08 14.20
CA TRP A 246 15.16 2.88 13.73
C TRP A 246 14.10 3.40 14.71
N SER A 247 14.38 3.36 16.01
CA SER A 247 13.48 3.92 17.04
C SER A 247 13.34 5.46 17.00
N ASP A 248 14.14 6.17 16.20
CA ASP A 248 13.97 7.61 15.99
C ASP A 248 12.72 7.92 15.14
N VAL A 249 12.30 6.96 14.32
CA VAL A 249 11.17 7.09 13.38
C VAL A 249 10.08 6.02 13.58
N ILE A 250 10.36 4.96 14.33
CA ILE A 250 9.42 3.87 14.65
C ILE A 250 9.39 3.70 16.18
N PRO A 251 8.42 4.33 16.88
CA PRO A 251 8.31 4.22 18.31
C PRO A 251 8.19 2.77 18.77
N GLY A 252 9.05 2.37 19.72
CA GLY A 252 9.05 1.00 20.24
C GLY A 252 9.62 -0.06 19.28
N PHE A 253 10.37 0.35 18.26
CA PHE A 253 11.00 -0.54 17.27
C PHE A 253 11.61 -1.79 17.89
N LYS A 254 11.20 -2.94 17.37
CA LYS A 254 11.75 -4.26 17.67
C LYS A 254 11.94 -5.04 16.38
N LEU A 255 13.02 -5.79 16.28
CA LEU A 255 13.09 -6.87 15.29
C LEU A 255 12.23 -8.02 15.80
N GLN A 256 11.38 -8.54 14.96
CA GLN A 256 10.69 -9.79 15.25
C GLN A 256 11.69 -10.94 15.04
N GLU A 257 11.76 -11.88 15.97
CA GLU A 257 12.64 -13.05 15.94
C GLU A 257 12.07 -14.16 15.03
#